data_a0bb6b6525cd3150d61fdc16a1578919
#
_entry.id   a0bb6b6525cd3150d61fdc16a1578919
#
_cell.length_a   1.000
_cell.length_b   1.000
_cell.length_c   1.000
_cell.angle_alpha   90.00
_cell.angle_beta   90.00
_cell.angle_gamma   90.00
#
_symmetry.space_group_name_H-M   'P 1'
#
loop_
_entity.id
_entity.type
_entity.pdbx_description
1 polymer ?
#
loop_
_entity_poly.entity_id
_entity_poly.type
_entity_poly.pdbx_seq_one_letter_code
_entity_poly.pdbx_strand_id
1 'polypeptide(L)'
;VAPRSPTGVVLGLAGHTSGMGQVMKLVVVVSAVIAVVGSFIGSGAWIGTPIAEAAGGALSATSTLVAPAGTAFSIWSVVYGGFLAYAIWQFLPGRTVRHEALRPAIAVSMLLNAAWILSVQAGLLWLSVVIIASLLAVLARVFVLLQRQRPENGIDAVITDGTMGLYLGWVCVATIANVTAWLVDLGITSAATTWAVIVLAVAAMVGVGLATGSRGAIAPSIGIVWGLAWVAQGRLGGEVANTAVGISAVLAALLVGVYTAGVRLELTGAHPAK
;
A
#
# COMPACT_ATOMS: atom_id res chain seq x y z
N VAL A 1 -61.93 -4.46 -13.53
CA VAL A 1 -60.79 -4.05 -12.65
C VAL A 1 -59.52 -4.45 -13.37
N ALA A 2 -58.79 -3.46 -13.94
CA ALA A 2 -57.54 -3.71 -14.62
C ALA A 2 -56.39 -3.78 -13.57
N PRO A 3 -55.43 -4.69 -13.70
CA PRO A 3 -54.28 -4.76 -12.77
C PRO A 3 -53.33 -3.58 -13.01
N ARG A 4 -52.98 -2.87 -11.94
CA ARG A 4 -51.94 -1.83 -11.95
C ARG A 4 -50.59 -2.48 -12.19
N SER A 5 -49.86 -2.02 -13.23
CA SER A 5 -48.53 -2.47 -13.56
C SER A 5 -47.48 -2.02 -12.50
N PRO A 6 -46.47 -2.84 -12.15
CA PRO A 6 -45.48 -2.54 -11.11
C PRO A 6 -44.33 -1.63 -11.57
N THR A 7 -44.53 -0.79 -12.58
CA THR A 7 -43.45 0.01 -13.21
C THR A 7 -42.93 1.19 -12.35
N GLY A 8 -43.69 1.63 -11.33
CA GLY A 8 -43.27 2.76 -10.49
C GLY A 8 -42.19 2.48 -9.46
N VAL A 9 -42.09 1.24 -8.97
CA VAL A 9 -41.10 0.88 -7.90
C VAL A 9 -39.71 0.63 -8.48
N VAL A 10 -39.61 0.13 -9.70
CA VAL A 10 -38.34 -0.16 -10.37
C VAL A 10 -37.57 1.12 -10.75
N LEU A 11 -38.27 2.17 -11.14
CA LEU A 11 -37.66 3.48 -11.48
C LEU A 11 -37.09 4.22 -10.26
N GLY A 12 -37.68 4.07 -9.06
CA GLY A 12 -37.19 4.67 -7.83
C GLY A 12 -35.89 4.05 -7.33
N LEU A 13 -35.72 2.74 -7.48
CA LEU A 13 -34.50 2.01 -7.07
C LEU A 13 -33.31 2.29 -8.01
N ALA A 14 -33.55 2.41 -9.32
CA ALA A 14 -32.49 2.73 -10.29
C ALA A 14 -31.95 4.16 -10.13
N GLY A 15 -32.81 5.12 -9.79
CA GLY A 15 -32.38 6.51 -9.52
C GLY A 15 -31.56 6.64 -8.24
N HIS A 16 -31.86 5.85 -7.22
CA HIS A 16 -31.17 5.90 -5.92
C HIS A 16 -29.76 5.27 -5.99
N THR A 17 -29.59 4.20 -6.76
CA THR A 17 -28.28 3.56 -6.98
C THR A 17 -27.35 4.42 -7.83
N SER A 18 -27.87 5.16 -8.81
CA SER A 18 -27.05 6.07 -9.63
C SER A 18 -26.53 7.27 -8.82
N GLY A 19 -27.33 7.83 -7.93
CA GLY A 19 -26.94 8.92 -7.04
C GLY A 19 -25.85 8.51 -6.04
N MET A 20 -25.99 7.35 -5.42
CA MET A 20 -25.02 6.80 -4.46
C MET A 20 -23.67 6.47 -5.11
N GLY A 21 -23.68 5.99 -6.36
CA GLY A 21 -22.47 5.76 -7.14
C GLY A 21 -21.70 7.07 -7.44
N GLN A 22 -22.39 8.15 -7.75
CA GLN A 22 -21.78 9.46 -7.99
C GLN A 22 -21.19 10.07 -6.70
N VAL A 23 -21.91 9.99 -5.59
CA VAL A 23 -21.40 10.43 -4.28
C VAL A 23 -20.10 9.71 -3.93
N MET A 24 -20.04 8.38 -4.13
CA MET A 24 -18.84 7.62 -3.82
C MET A 24 -17.65 7.98 -4.73
N LYS A 25 -17.88 8.33 -5.99
CA LYS A 25 -16.81 8.87 -6.86
C LYS A 25 -16.25 10.18 -6.32
N LEU A 26 -17.09 11.09 -5.85
CA LEU A 26 -16.65 12.34 -5.24
C LEU A 26 -15.89 12.10 -3.93
N VAL A 27 -16.34 11.14 -3.11
CA VAL A 27 -15.60 10.75 -1.89
C VAL A 27 -14.19 10.29 -2.23
N VAL A 28 -13.99 9.48 -3.27
CA VAL A 28 -12.66 9.06 -3.73
C VAL A 28 -11.81 10.26 -4.16
N VAL A 29 -12.37 11.20 -4.92
CA VAL A 29 -11.63 12.41 -5.34
C VAL A 29 -11.18 13.22 -4.12
N VAL A 30 -12.11 13.50 -3.21
CA VAL A 30 -11.81 14.26 -1.98
C VAL A 30 -10.75 13.54 -1.15
N SER A 31 -10.86 12.21 -0.99
CA SER A 31 -9.88 11.40 -0.26
C SER A 31 -8.50 11.43 -0.92
N ALA A 32 -8.43 11.38 -2.27
CA ALA A 32 -7.18 11.49 -3.00
C ALA A 32 -6.52 12.88 -2.79
N VAL A 33 -7.31 13.95 -2.85
CA VAL A 33 -6.83 15.31 -2.59
C VAL A 33 -6.32 15.43 -1.15
N ILE A 34 -7.07 14.93 -0.16
CA ILE A 34 -6.65 14.92 1.25
C ILE A 34 -5.34 14.14 1.43
N ALA A 35 -5.19 12.97 0.80
CA ALA A 35 -3.96 12.18 0.89
C ALA A 35 -2.76 12.93 0.29
N VAL A 36 -2.92 13.54 -0.89
CA VAL A 36 -1.87 14.31 -1.55
C VAL A 36 -1.50 15.55 -0.74
N VAL A 37 -2.47 16.34 -0.30
CA VAL A 37 -2.23 17.54 0.53
C VAL A 37 -1.57 17.14 1.85
N GLY A 38 -2.07 16.09 2.51
CA GLY A 38 -1.48 15.56 3.73
C GLY A 38 -0.03 15.14 3.54
N SER A 39 0.31 14.55 2.39
CA SER A 39 1.69 14.18 2.07
C SER A 39 2.62 15.38 1.91
N PHE A 40 2.17 16.47 1.29
CA PHE A 40 2.96 17.70 1.18
C PHE A 40 3.23 18.33 2.55
N ILE A 41 2.26 18.30 3.45
CA ILE A 41 2.42 18.77 4.83
C ILE A 41 3.40 17.83 5.57
N GLY A 42 3.23 16.52 5.43
CA GLY A 42 4.00 15.52 6.16
C GLY A 42 5.39 15.23 5.63
N SER A 43 5.71 15.62 4.39
CA SER A 43 7.05 15.43 3.83
C SER A 43 8.03 16.56 4.15
N GLY A 44 7.55 17.66 4.74
CA GLY A 44 8.34 18.88 4.92
C GLY A 44 8.64 19.63 3.61
N ALA A 45 8.04 19.21 2.49
CA ALA A 45 8.30 19.81 1.18
C ALA A 45 7.72 21.22 1.06
N TRP A 46 6.70 21.53 1.83
CA TRP A 46 6.03 22.84 1.82
C TRP A 46 5.83 23.41 3.22
N ILE A 47 5.23 22.62 4.12
CA ILE A 47 4.99 22.96 5.53
C ILE A 47 5.15 21.69 6.35
N GLY A 48 5.74 21.79 7.54
CA GLY A 48 5.95 20.65 8.44
C GLY A 48 7.41 20.21 8.50
N THR A 49 7.66 19.20 9.29
CA THR A 49 8.99 18.62 9.50
C THR A 49 9.23 17.50 8.51
N PRO A 50 10.39 17.41 7.84
CA PRO A 50 10.73 16.24 7.03
C PRO A 50 10.49 14.95 7.79
N ILE A 51 9.95 13.91 7.14
CA ILE A 51 9.58 12.67 7.83
C ILE A 51 10.74 12.02 8.58
N ALA A 52 11.96 12.23 8.11
CA ALA A 52 13.18 11.76 8.77
C ALA A 52 13.48 12.46 10.10
N GLU A 53 12.88 13.63 10.35
CA GLU A 53 13.05 14.43 11.56
C GLU A 53 11.78 14.43 12.42
N ALA A 54 10.64 14.07 11.83
CA ALA A 54 9.36 14.01 12.51
C ALA A 54 9.36 12.97 13.65
N ALA A 55 8.56 13.19 14.68
CA ALA A 55 8.51 12.33 15.87
C ALA A 55 9.92 12.09 16.49
N GLY A 56 10.76 13.13 16.56
CA GLY A 56 12.12 13.01 17.10
C GLY A 56 13.08 12.17 16.25
N GLY A 57 12.80 12.02 14.95
CA GLY A 57 13.62 11.22 14.04
C GLY A 57 13.32 9.72 14.10
N ALA A 58 12.22 9.31 14.73
CA ALA A 58 11.88 7.89 14.92
C ALA A 58 11.71 7.11 13.59
N LEU A 59 11.39 7.79 12.50
CA LEU A 59 11.28 7.20 11.16
C LEU A 59 12.46 7.56 10.24
N SER A 60 13.57 8.05 10.79
CA SER A 60 14.80 8.29 10.03
C SER A 60 15.45 6.99 9.56
N ALA A 61 16.29 7.08 8.54
CA ALA A 61 17.04 5.92 8.03
C ALA A 61 18.00 5.30 9.06
N THR A 62 18.32 6.03 10.12
CA THR A 62 19.25 5.63 11.19
C THR A 62 18.57 5.19 12.47
N SER A 63 17.24 5.34 12.57
CA SER A 63 16.50 5.08 13.81
C SER A 63 16.46 3.61 14.21
N THR A 64 16.37 2.69 13.24
CA THR A 64 16.31 1.25 13.50
C THR A 64 17.06 0.45 12.44
N LEU A 65 17.39 -0.82 12.74
CA LEU A 65 18.05 -1.70 11.77
C LEU A 65 17.19 -2.10 10.58
N VAL A 66 15.87 -1.93 10.64
CA VAL A 66 14.94 -2.21 9.54
C VAL A 66 14.40 -0.95 8.88
N ALA A 67 14.86 0.23 9.30
CA ALA A 67 14.52 1.48 8.64
C ALA A 67 15.12 1.50 7.22
N PRO A 68 14.30 1.72 6.18
CA PRO A 68 14.83 1.87 4.82
C PRO A 68 15.56 3.21 4.68
N ALA A 69 16.54 3.28 3.76
CA ALA A 69 17.19 4.53 3.42
C ALA A 69 16.17 5.59 2.97
N GLY A 70 16.47 6.87 3.22
CA GLY A 70 15.53 7.98 3.00
C GLY A 70 14.96 8.08 1.59
N THR A 71 15.75 7.72 0.58
CA THR A 71 15.33 7.66 -0.83
C THR A 71 14.21 6.65 -1.09
N ALA A 72 13.99 5.66 -0.21
CA ALA A 72 12.87 4.72 -0.30
C ALA A 72 11.51 5.41 -0.35
N PHE A 73 11.38 6.55 0.32
CA PHE A 73 10.12 7.31 0.39
C PHE A 73 9.70 7.92 -0.95
N SER A 74 10.57 7.95 -1.97
CA SER A 74 10.21 8.39 -3.32
C SER A 74 9.09 7.54 -3.96
N ILE A 75 8.86 6.31 -3.48
CA ILE A 75 7.74 5.46 -3.91
C ILE A 75 6.38 6.15 -3.71
N TRP A 76 6.27 7.04 -2.73
CA TRP A 76 5.03 7.80 -2.50
C TRP A 76 4.63 8.66 -3.68
N SER A 77 5.60 9.18 -4.46
CA SER A 77 5.29 9.95 -5.67
C SER A 77 4.52 9.09 -6.69
N VAL A 78 4.88 7.81 -6.81
CA VAL A 78 4.19 6.87 -7.69
C VAL A 78 2.80 6.52 -7.14
N VAL A 79 2.70 6.28 -5.82
CA VAL A 79 1.43 5.94 -5.16
C VAL A 79 0.44 7.10 -5.26
N TYR A 80 0.86 8.34 -4.96
CA TYR A 80 -0.01 9.51 -5.07
C TYR A 80 -0.37 9.84 -6.51
N GLY A 81 0.55 9.68 -7.46
CA GLY A 81 0.24 9.75 -8.90
C GLY A 81 -0.83 8.74 -9.29
N GLY A 82 -0.74 7.52 -8.77
CA GLY A 82 -1.73 6.47 -8.95
C GLY A 82 -3.10 6.80 -8.33
N PHE A 83 -3.13 7.44 -7.14
CA PHE A 83 -4.38 7.92 -6.53
C PHE A 83 -5.10 8.94 -7.39
N LEU A 84 -4.35 9.92 -7.92
CA LEU A 84 -4.90 10.92 -8.84
C LEU A 84 -5.38 10.30 -10.14
N ALA A 85 -4.60 9.39 -10.71
CA ALA A 85 -4.98 8.64 -11.91
C ALA A 85 -6.27 7.83 -11.67
N TYR A 86 -6.39 7.13 -10.54
CA TYR A 86 -7.59 6.38 -10.18
C TYR A 86 -8.80 7.31 -9.96
N ALA A 87 -8.60 8.44 -9.28
CA ALA A 87 -9.65 9.43 -9.04
C ALA A 87 -10.27 9.95 -10.35
N ILE A 88 -9.46 10.09 -11.40
CA ILE A 88 -9.92 10.49 -12.74
C ILE A 88 -10.52 9.28 -13.48
N TRP A 89 -9.80 8.14 -13.48
CA TRP A 89 -10.14 6.94 -14.21
C TRP A 89 -11.55 6.43 -13.93
N GLN A 90 -11.98 6.47 -12.67
CA GLN A 90 -13.30 6.00 -12.24
C GLN A 90 -14.49 6.75 -12.86
N PHE A 91 -14.28 7.93 -13.47
CA PHE A 91 -15.34 8.70 -14.14
C PHE A 91 -15.54 8.29 -15.61
N LEU A 92 -14.59 7.58 -16.20
CA LEU A 92 -14.70 7.17 -17.59
C LEU A 92 -15.87 6.19 -17.80
N PRO A 93 -16.54 6.20 -18.98
CA PRO A 93 -17.62 5.28 -19.28
C PRO A 93 -17.20 3.81 -19.15
N GLY A 94 -18.14 2.94 -18.75
CA GLY A 94 -17.88 1.51 -18.62
C GLY A 94 -17.31 1.07 -17.27
N ARG A 95 -17.03 1.98 -16.34
CA ARG A 95 -16.51 1.66 -15.00
C ARG A 95 -17.63 1.24 -14.04
N THR A 96 -17.88 -0.07 -13.96
CA THR A 96 -19.10 -0.65 -13.41
C THR A 96 -18.91 -1.31 -12.03
N VAL A 97 -19.41 -2.51 -11.85
CA VAL A 97 -19.55 -3.25 -10.59
C VAL A 97 -18.23 -3.43 -9.84
N ARG A 98 -17.10 -3.64 -10.56
CA ARG A 98 -15.78 -3.80 -9.96
C ARG A 98 -15.39 -2.57 -9.14
N HIS A 99 -15.53 -1.39 -9.76
CA HIS A 99 -15.13 -0.13 -9.10
C HIS A 99 -16.08 0.28 -7.98
N GLU A 100 -17.37 -0.06 -8.08
CA GLU A 100 -18.33 0.17 -6.99
C GLU A 100 -17.93 -0.56 -5.71
N ALA A 101 -17.49 -1.80 -5.83
CA ALA A 101 -17.01 -2.59 -4.69
C ALA A 101 -15.67 -2.08 -4.11
N LEU A 102 -14.80 -1.49 -4.95
CA LEU A 102 -13.46 -1.03 -4.58
C LEU A 102 -13.45 0.37 -3.95
N ARG A 103 -14.26 1.30 -4.46
CA ARG A 103 -14.24 2.72 -4.08
C ARG A 103 -14.25 2.97 -2.57
N PRO A 104 -15.12 2.35 -1.76
CA PRO A 104 -15.16 2.63 -0.32
C PRO A 104 -13.84 2.29 0.37
N ALA A 105 -13.29 1.11 0.09
CA ALA A 105 -12.05 0.66 0.72
C ALA A 105 -10.83 1.47 0.22
N ILE A 106 -10.79 1.85 -1.07
CA ILE A 106 -9.75 2.72 -1.63
C ILE A 106 -9.81 4.10 -0.97
N ALA A 107 -10.98 4.72 -0.84
CA ALA A 107 -11.14 6.01 -0.18
C ALA A 107 -10.67 5.95 1.27
N VAL A 108 -11.07 4.92 2.02
CA VAL A 108 -10.62 4.71 3.41
C VAL A 108 -9.10 4.55 3.48
N SER A 109 -8.46 3.83 2.56
CA SER A 109 -7.00 3.68 2.55
C SER A 109 -6.28 5.02 2.34
N MET A 110 -6.80 5.89 1.46
CA MET A 110 -6.27 7.23 1.22
C MET A 110 -6.38 8.12 2.47
N LEU A 111 -7.53 8.08 3.16
CA LEU A 111 -7.73 8.84 4.41
C LEU A 111 -6.85 8.33 5.55
N LEU A 112 -6.70 7.01 5.69
CA LEU A 112 -5.79 6.42 6.67
C LEU A 112 -4.33 6.80 6.39
N ASN A 113 -3.94 6.91 5.12
CA ASN A 113 -2.60 7.40 4.76
C ASN A 113 -2.37 8.84 5.25
N ALA A 114 -3.33 9.74 5.01
CA ALA A 114 -3.25 11.11 5.52
C ALA A 114 -3.23 11.14 7.06
N ALA A 115 -4.07 10.35 7.70
CA ALA A 115 -4.08 10.24 9.17
C ALA A 115 -2.76 9.71 9.73
N TRP A 116 -2.14 8.73 9.04
CA TRP A 116 -0.83 8.19 9.43
C TRP A 116 0.24 9.27 9.41
N ILE A 117 0.40 10.01 8.32
CA ILE A 117 1.43 11.05 8.24
C ILE A 117 1.19 12.17 9.25
N LEU A 118 -0.06 12.56 9.48
CA LEU A 118 -0.40 13.57 10.47
C LEU A 118 -0.12 13.11 11.91
N SER A 119 -0.35 11.82 12.23
CA SER A 119 -0.02 11.28 13.56
C SER A 119 1.49 11.25 13.81
N VAL A 120 2.31 10.98 12.77
CA VAL A 120 3.77 11.07 12.83
C VAL A 120 4.20 12.52 13.03
N GLN A 121 3.64 13.47 12.29
CA GLN A 121 3.92 14.90 12.45
C GLN A 121 3.57 15.43 13.85
N ALA A 122 2.50 14.89 14.45
CA ALA A 122 2.10 15.22 15.82
C ALA A 122 2.96 14.52 16.90
N GLY A 123 3.94 13.71 16.54
CA GLY A 123 4.77 12.96 17.48
C GLY A 123 4.06 11.78 18.15
N LEU A 124 2.87 11.39 17.66
CA LEU A 124 2.04 10.32 18.24
C LEU A 124 2.41 8.96 17.61
N LEU A 125 3.64 8.49 17.91
CA LEU A 125 4.20 7.30 17.26
C LEU A 125 3.37 6.03 17.53
N TRP A 126 2.81 5.85 18.77
CA TRP A 126 1.92 4.75 19.06
C TRP A 126 0.64 4.75 18.20
N LEU A 127 0.09 5.96 17.95
CA LEU A 127 -1.10 6.10 17.12
C LEU A 127 -0.79 5.82 15.65
N SER A 128 0.40 6.20 15.18
CA SER A 128 0.84 5.88 13.82
C SER A 128 0.89 4.37 13.57
N VAL A 129 1.28 3.57 14.59
CA VAL A 129 1.26 2.10 14.51
C VAL A 129 -0.17 1.57 14.35
N VAL A 130 -1.13 2.07 15.13
CA VAL A 130 -2.54 1.66 15.01
C VAL A 130 -3.11 2.02 13.64
N ILE A 131 -2.79 3.21 13.15
CA ILE A 131 -3.29 3.68 11.85
C ILE A 131 -2.67 2.89 10.71
N ILE A 132 -1.34 2.64 10.71
CA ILE A 132 -0.70 1.89 9.62
C ILE A 132 -1.13 0.41 9.62
N ALA A 133 -1.39 -0.20 10.77
CA ALA A 133 -1.95 -1.53 10.86
C ALA A 133 -3.38 -1.59 10.29
N SER A 134 -4.20 -0.59 10.59
CA SER A 134 -5.54 -0.44 10.01
C SER A 134 -5.48 -0.23 8.50
N LEU A 135 -4.54 0.59 8.02
CA LEU A 135 -4.28 0.80 6.62
C LEU A 135 -3.88 -0.50 5.91
N LEU A 136 -2.96 -1.26 6.50
CA LEU A 136 -2.54 -2.57 5.97
C LEU A 136 -3.74 -3.53 5.83
N ALA A 137 -4.60 -3.60 6.85
CA ALA A 137 -5.81 -4.43 6.83
C ALA A 137 -6.78 -4.00 5.71
N VAL A 138 -6.99 -2.69 5.53
CA VAL A 138 -7.82 -2.15 4.45
C VAL A 138 -7.22 -2.46 3.08
N LEU A 139 -5.91 -2.31 2.90
CA LEU A 139 -5.23 -2.63 1.64
C LEU A 139 -5.26 -4.14 1.33
N ALA A 140 -5.12 -5.00 2.34
CA ALA A 140 -5.29 -6.44 2.18
C ALA A 140 -6.72 -6.76 1.69
N ARG A 141 -7.76 -6.10 2.25
CA ARG A 141 -9.13 -6.22 1.76
C ARG A 141 -9.28 -5.74 0.32
N VAL A 142 -8.71 -4.57 -0.04
CA VAL A 142 -8.69 -4.07 -1.43
C VAL A 142 -8.07 -5.11 -2.35
N PHE A 143 -6.94 -5.67 -1.96
CA PHE A 143 -6.24 -6.68 -2.74
C PHE A 143 -7.08 -7.94 -2.97
N VAL A 144 -7.76 -8.45 -1.93
CA VAL A 144 -8.71 -9.57 -2.07
C VAL A 144 -9.84 -9.23 -3.05
N LEU A 145 -10.39 -8.02 -3.00
CA LEU A 145 -11.42 -7.58 -3.93
C LEU A 145 -10.91 -7.51 -5.38
N LEU A 146 -9.67 -7.03 -5.59
CA LEU A 146 -9.02 -7.01 -6.90
C LEU A 146 -8.86 -8.41 -7.49
N GLN A 147 -8.54 -9.42 -6.65
CA GLN A 147 -8.39 -10.80 -7.12
C GLN A 147 -9.73 -11.48 -7.51
N ARG A 148 -10.87 -10.97 -7.01
CA ARG A 148 -12.20 -11.52 -7.32
C ARG A 148 -12.69 -11.15 -8.71
N GLN A 149 -12.25 -10.03 -9.26
CA GLN A 149 -12.71 -9.50 -10.56
C GLN A 149 -11.50 -9.04 -11.37
N ARG A 150 -11.39 -9.54 -12.60
CA ARG A 150 -10.30 -9.14 -13.50
C ARG A 150 -10.40 -7.66 -13.89
N PRO A 151 -9.27 -6.99 -14.15
CA PRO A 151 -9.28 -5.64 -14.70
C PRO A 151 -9.99 -5.63 -16.07
N GLU A 152 -10.67 -4.53 -16.35
CA GLU A 152 -11.44 -4.37 -17.60
C GLU A 152 -10.53 -4.32 -18.84
N ASN A 153 -9.33 -3.77 -18.66
CA ASN A 153 -8.31 -3.67 -19.69
C ASN A 153 -6.92 -3.43 -19.06
N GLY A 154 -5.88 -3.32 -19.90
CA GLY A 154 -4.50 -3.10 -19.44
C GLY A 154 -4.31 -1.78 -18.67
N ILE A 155 -5.04 -0.73 -19.03
CA ILE A 155 -4.95 0.57 -18.34
C ILE A 155 -5.56 0.45 -16.94
N ASP A 156 -6.71 -0.22 -16.79
CA ASP A 156 -7.31 -0.50 -15.49
C ASP A 156 -6.39 -1.37 -14.62
N ALA A 157 -5.74 -2.36 -15.21
CA ALA A 157 -4.75 -3.18 -14.52
C ALA A 157 -3.59 -2.34 -13.95
N VAL A 158 -3.10 -1.36 -14.71
CA VAL A 158 -2.00 -0.49 -14.25
C VAL A 158 -2.49 0.52 -13.21
N ILE A 159 -3.57 1.26 -13.51
CA ILE A 159 -4.05 2.34 -12.65
C ILE A 159 -4.62 1.78 -11.34
N THR A 160 -5.42 0.71 -11.39
CA THR A 160 -6.12 0.18 -10.23
C THR A 160 -5.28 -0.88 -9.51
N ASP A 161 -4.99 -1.99 -10.20
CA ASP A 161 -4.29 -3.13 -9.58
C ASP A 161 -2.82 -2.80 -9.31
N GLY A 162 -2.17 -2.09 -10.24
CA GLY A 162 -0.80 -1.63 -10.12
C GLY A 162 -0.61 -0.70 -8.93
N THR A 163 -1.41 0.35 -8.84
CA THR A 163 -1.32 1.33 -7.74
C THR A 163 -1.62 0.69 -6.38
N MET A 164 -2.75 -0.02 -6.26
CA MET A 164 -3.16 -0.60 -4.98
C MET A 164 -2.24 -1.75 -4.55
N GLY A 165 -1.73 -2.53 -5.51
CA GLY A 165 -0.75 -3.57 -5.25
C GLY A 165 0.60 -3.02 -4.79
N LEU A 166 1.16 -2.03 -5.50
CA LEU A 166 2.40 -1.35 -5.11
C LEU A 166 2.28 -0.74 -3.72
N TYR A 167 1.16 -0.07 -3.46
CA TYR A 167 0.85 0.54 -2.17
C TYR A 167 0.79 -0.50 -1.05
N LEU A 168 0.09 -1.63 -1.26
CA LEU A 168 0.06 -2.74 -0.30
C LEU A 168 1.47 -3.25 0.01
N GLY A 169 2.26 -3.53 -1.02
CA GLY A 169 3.62 -4.04 -0.85
C GLY A 169 4.52 -3.09 -0.06
N TRP A 170 4.47 -1.79 -0.36
CA TRP A 170 5.19 -0.77 0.39
C TRP A 170 4.73 -0.69 1.85
N VAL A 171 3.41 -0.68 2.11
CA VAL A 171 2.86 -0.60 3.47
C VAL A 171 3.21 -1.83 4.30
N CYS A 172 3.37 -3.02 3.71
CA CYS A 172 3.88 -4.20 4.44
C CYS A 172 5.24 -3.91 5.08
N VAL A 173 6.20 -3.36 4.33
CA VAL A 173 7.53 -3.02 4.85
C VAL A 173 7.48 -1.81 5.79
N ALA A 174 6.71 -0.78 5.43
CA ALA A 174 6.54 0.42 6.24
C ALA A 174 5.90 0.10 7.62
N THR A 175 5.00 -0.87 7.69
CA THR A 175 4.41 -1.33 8.96
C THR A 175 5.48 -1.93 9.87
N ILE A 176 6.35 -2.78 9.33
CA ILE A 176 7.47 -3.37 10.09
C ILE A 176 8.38 -2.26 10.61
N ALA A 177 8.77 -1.30 9.77
CA ALA A 177 9.62 -0.19 10.15
C ALA A 177 8.97 0.68 11.24
N ASN A 178 7.67 1.00 11.10
CA ASN A 178 6.93 1.82 12.04
C ASN A 178 6.78 1.13 13.42
N VAL A 179 6.42 -0.16 13.43
CA VAL A 179 6.32 -0.94 14.66
C VAL A 179 7.67 -1.02 15.37
N THR A 180 8.74 -1.29 14.62
CA THR A 180 10.09 -1.36 15.19
C THR A 180 10.53 0.00 15.74
N ALA A 181 10.23 1.10 15.06
CA ALA A 181 10.51 2.44 15.54
C ALA A 181 9.80 2.72 16.87
N TRP A 182 8.54 2.35 16.99
CA TRP A 182 7.78 2.50 18.24
C TRP A 182 8.33 1.63 19.37
N LEU A 183 8.74 0.38 19.10
CA LEU A 183 9.36 -0.49 20.10
C LEU A 183 10.70 0.10 20.61
N VAL A 184 11.51 0.67 19.72
CA VAL A 184 12.76 1.36 20.09
C VAL A 184 12.46 2.61 20.92
N ASP A 185 11.42 3.38 20.59
CA ASP A 185 10.96 4.54 21.37
C ASP A 185 10.54 4.14 22.81
N LEU A 186 9.98 2.94 22.99
CA LEU A 186 9.69 2.35 24.29
C LEU A 186 10.93 1.79 25.03
N GLY A 187 12.13 1.92 24.46
CA GLY A 187 13.38 1.42 25.05
C GLY A 187 13.66 -0.07 24.82
N ILE A 188 12.87 -0.75 23.96
CA ILE A 188 13.08 -2.16 23.60
C ILE A 188 14.15 -2.26 22.53
N THR A 189 15.42 -2.34 22.93
CA THR A 189 16.59 -2.35 22.03
C THR A 189 17.40 -3.64 22.09
N SER A 190 17.07 -4.55 23.00
CA SER A 190 17.81 -5.81 23.15
C SER A 190 17.70 -6.70 21.91
N ALA A 191 18.79 -7.39 21.57
CA ALA A 191 18.86 -8.33 20.44
C ALA A 191 18.39 -7.73 19.09
N ALA A 192 18.65 -6.44 18.85
CA ALA A 192 18.13 -5.70 17.69
C ALA A 192 18.43 -6.37 16.35
N THR A 193 19.63 -6.92 16.15
CA THR A 193 20.00 -7.64 14.92
C THR A 193 19.16 -8.91 14.73
N THR A 194 18.94 -9.69 15.79
CA THR A 194 18.12 -10.91 15.72
C THR A 194 16.67 -10.58 15.34
N TRP A 195 16.08 -9.60 16.00
CA TRP A 195 14.72 -9.15 15.68
C TRP A 195 14.62 -8.59 14.27
N ALA A 196 15.62 -7.81 13.82
CA ALA A 196 15.65 -7.29 12.46
C ALA A 196 15.62 -8.44 11.43
N VAL A 197 16.45 -9.47 11.60
CA VAL A 197 16.47 -10.64 10.70
C VAL A 197 15.12 -11.38 10.73
N ILE A 198 14.52 -11.58 11.91
CA ILE A 198 13.22 -12.23 12.03
C ILE A 198 12.13 -11.47 11.28
N VAL A 199 12.03 -10.16 11.47
CA VAL A 199 10.96 -9.38 10.82
C VAL A 199 11.18 -9.24 9.31
N LEU A 200 12.43 -9.28 8.82
CA LEU A 200 12.73 -9.35 7.39
C LEU A 200 12.31 -10.71 6.80
N ALA A 201 12.50 -11.81 7.53
CA ALA A 201 11.99 -13.12 7.14
C ALA A 201 10.45 -13.13 7.10
N VAL A 202 9.77 -12.48 8.06
CA VAL A 202 8.32 -12.30 8.04
C VAL A 202 7.89 -11.50 6.80
N ALA A 203 8.60 -10.41 6.45
CA ALA A 203 8.32 -9.64 5.24
C ALA A 203 8.42 -10.51 3.97
N ALA A 204 9.45 -11.37 3.89
CA ALA A 204 9.60 -12.30 2.79
C ALA A 204 8.45 -13.32 2.73
N MET A 205 8.05 -13.90 3.87
CA MET A 205 6.91 -14.83 3.94
C MET A 205 5.60 -14.16 3.51
N VAL A 206 5.36 -12.91 3.90
CA VAL A 206 4.20 -12.14 3.45
C VAL A 206 4.25 -11.95 1.93
N GLY A 207 5.40 -11.60 1.37
CA GLY A 207 5.59 -11.46 -0.08
C GLY A 207 5.31 -12.76 -0.85
N VAL A 208 5.85 -13.87 -0.37
CA VAL A 208 5.59 -15.23 -0.92
C VAL A 208 4.10 -15.56 -0.82
N GLY A 209 3.46 -15.31 0.33
CA GLY A 209 2.03 -15.53 0.54
C GLY A 209 1.16 -14.70 -0.42
N LEU A 210 1.49 -13.41 -0.62
CA LEU A 210 0.80 -12.56 -1.59
C LEU A 210 0.98 -13.07 -3.03
N ALA A 211 2.20 -13.48 -3.41
CA ALA A 211 2.47 -14.02 -4.73
C ALA A 211 1.70 -15.33 -4.98
N THR A 212 1.68 -16.25 -4.00
CA THR A 212 0.94 -17.52 -4.08
C THR A 212 -0.56 -17.27 -4.20
N GLY A 213 -1.13 -16.44 -3.30
CA GLY A 213 -2.58 -16.19 -3.24
C GLY A 213 -3.11 -15.39 -4.43
N SER A 214 -2.25 -14.63 -5.11
CA SER A 214 -2.63 -13.80 -6.27
C SER A 214 -2.21 -14.37 -7.62
N ARG A 215 -1.65 -15.58 -7.66
CA ARG A 215 -1.09 -16.16 -8.90
C ARG A 215 0.01 -15.26 -9.52
N GLY A 216 0.90 -14.76 -8.68
CA GLY A 216 2.04 -13.98 -9.12
C GLY A 216 1.72 -12.51 -9.48
N ALA A 217 0.88 -11.84 -8.68
CA ALA A 217 0.68 -10.40 -8.84
C ALA A 217 1.99 -9.65 -8.61
N ILE A 218 2.43 -8.90 -9.64
CA ILE A 218 3.75 -8.27 -9.67
C ILE A 218 3.80 -7.03 -8.78
N ALA A 219 2.74 -6.21 -8.76
CA ALA A 219 2.75 -4.90 -8.12
C ALA A 219 3.01 -4.95 -6.60
N PRO A 220 2.38 -5.84 -5.79
CA PRO A 220 2.72 -5.97 -4.38
C PRO A 220 4.17 -6.41 -4.16
N SER A 221 4.66 -7.33 -4.99
CA SER A 221 6.04 -7.82 -4.90
C SER A 221 7.05 -6.71 -5.20
N ILE A 222 6.78 -5.83 -6.18
CA ILE A 222 7.61 -4.65 -6.44
C ILE A 222 7.67 -3.75 -5.20
N GLY A 223 6.54 -3.49 -4.53
CA GLY A 223 6.51 -2.66 -3.33
C GLY A 223 7.33 -3.24 -2.17
N ILE A 224 7.23 -4.56 -1.94
CA ILE A 224 8.03 -5.25 -0.91
C ILE A 224 9.52 -5.25 -1.28
N VAL A 225 9.85 -5.65 -2.51
CA VAL A 225 11.25 -5.68 -2.98
C VAL A 225 11.88 -4.30 -2.92
N TRP A 226 11.15 -3.25 -3.30
CA TRP A 226 11.60 -1.87 -3.16
C TRP A 226 11.97 -1.55 -1.71
N GLY A 227 11.06 -1.77 -0.77
CA GLY A 227 11.32 -1.49 0.65
C GLY A 227 12.52 -2.28 1.20
N LEU A 228 12.60 -3.58 0.92
CA LEU A 228 13.70 -4.44 1.35
C LEU A 228 15.04 -4.05 0.71
N ALA A 229 15.05 -3.64 -0.55
CA ALA A 229 16.26 -3.15 -1.23
C ALA A 229 16.81 -1.89 -0.55
N TRP A 230 15.94 -0.97 -0.13
CA TRP A 230 16.38 0.23 0.58
C TRP A 230 16.76 -0.04 2.04
N VAL A 231 16.20 -1.06 2.70
CA VAL A 231 16.75 -1.55 3.97
C VAL A 231 18.16 -2.12 3.76
N ALA A 232 18.35 -2.94 2.73
CA ALA A 232 19.67 -3.48 2.39
C ALA A 232 20.69 -2.37 2.13
N GLN A 233 20.34 -1.38 1.31
CA GLN A 233 21.20 -0.24 1.00
C GLN A 233 21.59 0.53 2.28
N GLY A 234 20.61 0.82 3.16
CA GLY A 234 20.87 1.51 4.41
C GLY A 234 21.76 0.71 5.38
N ARG A 235 21.77 -0.63 5.31
CA ARG A 235 22.58 -1.49 6.21
C ARG A 235 23.91 -1.92 5.63
N LEU A 236 24.07 -1.91 4.31
CA LEU A 236 25.35 -2.27 3.66
C LEU A 236 26.21 -1.06 3.31
N GLY A 237 25.61 0.09 3.04
CA GLY A 237 26.31 1.30 2.61
C GLY A 237 25.90 2.59 3.32
N GLY A 238 25.00 2.51 4.32
CA GLY A 238 24.52 3.66 5.07
C GLY A 238 25.31 3.91 6.37
N GLU A 239 24.92 4.95 7.12
CA GLU A 239 25.56 5.37 8.36
C GLU A 239 25.46 4.33 9.49
N VAL A 240 24.36 3.57 9.56
CA VAL A 240 24.17 2.49 10.53
C VAL A 240 24.38 1.16 9.84
N ALA A 241 25.62 0.79 9.63
CA ALA A 241 25.98 -0.46 8.97
C ALA A 241 25.66 -1.69 9.85
N ASN A 242 25.05 -2.71 9.25
CA ASN A 242 24.86 -4.04 9.84
C ASN A 242 24.78 -5.08 8.72
N THR A 243 25.92 -5.74 8.46
CA THR A 243 26.05 -6.68 7.34
C THR A 243 25.04 -7.83 7.40
N ALA A 244 24.77 -8.36 8.60
CA ALA A 244 23.82 -9.47 8.76
C ALA A 244 22.40 -9.06 8.35
N VAL A 245 21.94 -7.89 8.80
CA VAL A 245 20.62 -7.36 8.43
C VAL A 245 20.58 -6.99 6.95
N GLY A 246 21.65 -6.37 6.42
CA GLY A 246 21.74 -6.00 5.01
C GLY A 246 21.65 -7.21 4.08
N ILE A 247 22.43 -8.27 4.36
CA ILE A 247 22.36 -9.54 3.60
C ILE A 247 20.98 -10.17 3.72
N SER A 248 20.39 -10.21 4.93
CA SER A 248 19.06 -10.76 5.13
C SER A 248 18.00 -10.01 4.32
N ALA A 249 18.09 -8.69 4.22
CA ALA A 249 17.20 -7.88 3.40
C ALA A 249 17.37 -8.15 1.89
N VAL A 250 18.61 -8.34 1.41
CA VAL A 250 18.88 -8.76 0.02
C VAL A 250 18.25 -10.12 -0.25
N LEU A 251 18.49 -11.11 0.61
CA LEU A 251 17.96 -12.46 0.44
C LEU A 251 16.42 -12.46 0.46
N ALA A 252 15.81 -11.70 1.36
CA ALA A 252 14.36 -11.53 1.42
C ALA A 252 13.79 -10.91 0.13
N ALA A 253 14.44 -9.87 -0.40
CA ALA A 253 14.04 -9.22 -1.66
C ALA A 253 14.16 -10.18 -2.85
N LEU A 254 15.27 -10.90 -2.94
CA LEU A 254 15.48 -11.90 -4.00
C LEU A 254 14.44 -13.02 -3.91
N LEU A 255 14.17 -13.54 -2.72
CA LEU A 255 13.18 -14.60 -2.52
C LEU A 255 11.80 -14.15 -3.02
N VAL A 256 11.34 -12.97 -2.62
CA VAL A 256 10.03 -12.44 -3.06
C VAL A 256 10.00 -12.23 -4.57
N GLY A 257 11.03 -11.61 -5.14
CA GLY A 257 11.09 -11.31 -6.57
C GLY A 257 11.14 -12.57 -7.44
N VAL A 258 12.06 -13.48 -7.14
CA VAL A 258 12.25 -14.73 -7.90
C VAL A 258 11.03 -15.65 -7.76
N TYR A 259 10.49 -15.80 -6.53
CA TYR A 259 9.31 -16.60 -6.31
C TYR A 259 8.09 -16.07 -7.09
N THR A 260 7.86 -14.75 -7.04
CA THR A 260 6.76 -14.13 -7.80
C THR A 260 6.92 -14.34 -9.31
N ALA A 261 8.14 -14.19 -9.83
CA ALA A 261 8.43 -14.45 -11.23
C ALA A 261 8.19 -15.91 -11.61
N GLY A 262 8.62 -16.85 -10.77
CA GLY A 262 8.40 -18.28 -10.96
C GLY A 262 6.91 -18.64 -11.04
N VAL A 263 6.11 -18.21 -10.05
CA VAL A 263 4.65 -18.42 -10.05
C VAL A 263 3.99 -17.84 -11.31
N ARG A 264 4.44 -16.68 -11.76
CA ARG A 264 3.90 -16.05 -12.97
C ARG A 264 4.24 -16.80 -14.24
N LEU A 265 5.47 -17.27 -14.37
CA LEU A 265 5.94 -18.00 -15.56
C LEU A 265 5.30 -19.38 -15.68
N GLU A 266 5.09 -20.11 -14.59
CA GLU A 266 4.37 -21.38 -14.60
C GLU A 266 2.95 -21.24 -15.16
N LEU A 267 2.26 -20.14 -14.81
CA LEU A 267 0.91 -19.89 -15.29
C LEU A 267 0.86 -19.48 -16.77
N THR A 268 1.90 -18.81 -17.27
CA THR A 268 1.99 -18.45 -18.70
C THR A 268 2.45 -19.62 -19.57
N GLY A 269 3.33 -20.50 -19.05
CA GLY A 269 3.82 -21.68 -19.74
C GLY A 269 2.80 -22.85 -19.79
N ALA A 270 1.82 -22.88 -18.89
CA ALA A 270 0.76 -23.89 -18.87
C ALA A 270 -0.34 -23.69 -19.94
N HIS A 271 -0.26 -22.61 -20.75
CA HIS A 271 -1.12 -22.39 -21.93
C HIS A 271 -0.28 -22.50 -23.21
N PRO A 272 -0.02 -23.71 -23.76
CA PRO A 272 0.49 -23.82 -25.12
C PRO A 272 -0.57 -23.21 -26.03
N ALA A 273 -0.11 -22.34 -26.94
CA ALA A 273 -0.95 -21.75 -27.98
C ALA A 273 -1.74 -22.85 -28.72
N LYS A 274 -3.07 -22.80 -28.62
CA LYS A 274 -3.97 -23.55 -29.48
C LYS A 274 -4.33 -22.68 -30.67
#